data_4c729236abeaf4f082a20236644ceea1
#
_entry.id   4c729236abeaf4f082a20236644ceea1
#
_cell.length_a   1.000
_cell.length_b   1.000
_cell.length_c   1.000
_cell.angle_alpha   90.00
_cell.angle_beta   90.00
_cell.angle_gamma   90.00
#
_symmetry.space_group_name_H-M   'P 1'
#
loop_
_entity.id
_entity.type
_entity.pdbx_description
1 polymer ?
#
loop_
_entity_poly.entity_id
_entity_poly.type
_entity_poly.pdbx_seq_one_letter_code
_entity_poly.pdbx_strand_id
1 'polypeptide(L)'
;DRSRGLGDVYKRHGKYMTGYKTVVGMVNGMMEELNITVPVALHLDHGSYEGCLKCVEAGFSSIMFDGSHYPIEENVAKTKELVKIVAEHGMSLEAEVGSIGGEEDGVVGMGECADPQECKMIADLGIDFLAAGIGNIHGKYPANWKGLSFETLDAIQKLTGEMPLVLHGGTGIPADMICLLYTSPSPRDRSV
;
A
#
# COMPACT_ATOMS: atom_id res chain seq x y z
N ASP A 1 11.91 -10.72 12.48
CA ASP A 1 11.48 -9.88 11.38
C ASP A 1 11.16 -8.47 11.91
N ARG A 2 12.12 -7.56 11.76
CA ARG A 2 12.04 -6.20 12.33
C ARG A 2 11.37 -5.18 11.39
N SER A 3 10.91 -5.62 10.23
CA SER A 3 10.33 -4.74 9.21
C SER A 3 8.80 -4.72 9.18
N ARG A 4 8.16 -5.55 10.02
CA ARG A 4 6.70 -5.59 10.07
C ARG A 4 6.18 -4.42 10.88
N GLY A 5 5.72 -3.41 10.18
CA GLY A 5 5.06 -2.27 10.77
C GLY A 5 3.76 -2.65 11.50
N LEU A 6 3.23 -1.71 12.27
CA LEU A 6 1.94 -1.88 12.99
C LEU A 6 0.77 -2.21 12.05
N GLY A 7 0.87 -1.86 10.76
CA GLY A 7 -0.08 -2.24 9.73
C GLY A 7 -0.17 -3.75 9.52
N ASP A 8 0.97 -4.45 9.50
CA ASP A 8 1.01 -5.91 9.33
C ASP A 8 0.39 -6.65 10.53
N VAL A 9 0.58 -6.12 11.73
CA VAL A 9 -0.10 -6.61 12.94
C VAL A 9 -1.62 -6.44 12.83
N TYR A 10 -2.09 -5.30 12.32
CA TYR A 10 -3.50 -5.03 12.12
C TYR A 10 -4.13 -5.99 11.11
N LYS A 11 -3.48 -6.21 9.97
CA LYS A 11 -3.95 -7.06 8.88
C LYS A 11 -4.15 -8.51 9.32
N ARG A 12 -3.21 -9.08 10.06
CA ARG A 12 -3.32 -10.45 10.59
C ARG A 12 -4.40 -10.61 11.65
N HIS A 13 -4.72 -9.56 12.38
CA HIS A 13 -5.59 -9.61 13.54
C HIS A 13 -6.89 -8.84 13.37
N GLY A 14 -7.13 -8.20 12.23
CA GLY A 14 -8.36 -7.44 11.95
C GLY A 14 -9.62 -8.28 12.11
N LYS A 15 -9.53 -9.57 11.81
CA LYS A 15 -10.59 -10.56 12.02
C LYS A 15 -10.80 -10.93 13.50
N TYR A 16 -9.80 -10.68 14.34
CA TYR A 16 -9.74 -11.13 15.76
C TYR A 16 -9.59 -9.98 16.75
N MET A 17 -9.35 -8.76 16.31
CA MET A 17 -9.25 -7.60 17.18
C MET A 17 -10.62 -6.94 17.37
N THR A 18 -10.84 -6.43 18.57
CA THR A 18 -12.11 -5.82 19.00
C THR A 18 -12.46 -4.49 18.33
N GLY A 19 -11.67 -4.02 17.36
CA GLY A 19 -12.02 -2.88 16.51
C GLY A 19 -10.91 -1.85 16.32
N TYR A 20 -11.13 -0.96 15.37
CA TYR A 20 -10.17 0.06 14.91
C TYR A 20 -9.78 1.04 16.01
N LYS A 21 -10.75 1.50 16.83
CA LYS A 21 -10.50 2.39 17.99
C LYS A 21 -9.63 1.74 19.07
N THR A 22 -9.72 0.42 19.23
CA THR A 22 -8.85 -0.32 20.17
C THR A 22 -7.40 -0.24 19.72
N VAL A 23 -7.13 -0.41 18.43
CA VAL A 23 -5.77 -0.30 17.86
C VAL A 23 -5.22 1.11 18.09
N VAL A 24 -5.99 2.14 17.79
CA VAL A 24 -5.59 3.53 18.04
C VAL A 24 -5.28 3.77 19.52
N GLY A 25 -6.14 3.29 20.43
CA GLY A 25 -5.93 3.40 21.88
C GLY A 25 -4.67 2.69 22.35
N MET A 26 -4.39 1.50 21.83
CA MET A 26 -3.17 0.74 22.16
C MET A 26 -1.91 1.47 21.66
N VAL A 27 -1.91 1.97 20.43
CA VAL A 27 -0.75 2.69 19.86
C VAL A 27 -0.49 3.97 20.65
N ASN A 28 -1.54 4.78 20.91
CA ASN A 28 -1.40 6.02 21.69
C ASN A 28 -0.89 5.74 23.10
N GLY A 29 -1.44 4.74 23.79
CA GLY A 29 -1.00 4.36 25.13
C GLY A 29 0.47 3.88 25.15
N MET A 30 0.90 3.12 24.15
CA MET A 30 2.31 2.71 24.03
C MET A 30 3.23 3.89 23.75
N MET A 31 2.81 4.81 22.89
CA MET A 31 3.59 6.02 22.58
C MET A 31 3.81 6.88 23.83
N GLU A 32 2.77 7.04 24.63
CA GLU A 32 2.82 7.81 25.89
C GLU A 32 3.69 7.08 26.94
N GLU A 33 3.40 5.81 27.23
CA GLU A 33 4.09 5.03 28.26
C GLU A 33 5.60 4.88 27.98
N LEU A 34 5.95 4.68 26.70
CA LEU A 34 7.34 4.48 26.27
C LEU A 34 8.04 5.80 25.92
N ASN A 35 7.38 6.94 26.08
CA ASN A 35 7.89 8.26 25.72
C ASN A 35 8.49 8.30 24.32
N ILE A 36 7.74 7.80 23.31
CA ILE A 36 8.20 7.75 21.92
C ILE A 36 8.16 9.15 21.33
N THR A 37 9.33 9.65 20.92
CA THR A 37 9.53 11.01 20.39
C THR A 37 9.69 11.07 18.87
N VAL A 38 9.86 9.92 18.21
CA VAL A 38 9.91 9.85 16.75
C VAL A 38 8.52 9.90 16.16
N PRO A 39 8.35 10.48 14.94
CA PRO A 39 7.06 10.43 14.25
C PRO A 39 6.60 8.99 14.02
N VAL A 40 5.32 8.72 14.33
CA VAL A 40 4.67 7.42 14.13
C VAL A 40 3.43 7.61 13.29
N ALA A 41 3.30 6.86 12.20
CA ALA A 41 2.09 6.80 11.41
C ALA A 41 1.38 5.45 11.67
N LEU A 42 0.09 5.52 11.97
CA LEU A 42 -0.75 4.33 12.03
C LEU A 42 -1.46 4.19 10.68
N HIS A 43 -1.10 3.14 9.96
CA HIS A 43 -1.54 2.90 8.59
C HIS A 43 -2.42 1.65 8.50
N LEU A 44 -3.55 1.75 7.78
CA LEU A 44 -4.34 0.60 7.35
C LEU A 44 -3.71 0.04 6.08
N ASP A 45 -3.29 -1.23 6.12
CA ASP A 45 -2.71 -1.96 5.01
C ASP A 45 -3.79 -2.85 4.36
N HIS A 46 -3.97 -2.75 3.04
CA HIS A 46 -5.00 -3.43 2.24
C HIS A 46 -6.43 -3.34 2.79
N GLY A 47 -6.95 -2.13 2.86
CA GLY A 47 -8.30 -1.88 3.36
C GLY A 47 -9.40 -1.99 2.30
N SER A 48 -10.53 -2.60 2.67
CA SER A 48 -11.77 -2.41 1.91
C SER A 48 -12.25 -0.96 2.04
N TYR A 49 -13.14 -0.52 1.16
CA TYR A 49 -13.72 0.83 1.21
C TYR A 49 -14.34 1.13 2.60
N GLU A 50 -15.14 0.20 3.13
CA GLU A 50 -15.75 0.34 4.46
C GLU A 50 -14.72 0.30 5.59
N GLY A 51 -13.64 -0.48 5.42
CA GLY A 51 -12.50 -0.52 6.34
C GLY A 51 -11.80 0.83 6.41
N CYS A 52 -11.56 1.46 5.27
CA CYS A 52 -10.98 2.80 5.15
C CYS A 52 -11.82 3.84 5.93
N LEU A 53 -13.14 3.88 5.73
CA LEU A 53 -14.03 4.80 6.44
C LEU A 53 -13.99 4.60 7.96
N LYS A 54 -13.97 3.35 8.43
CA LYS A 54 -13.85 3.03 9.86
C LYS A 54 -12.50 3.45 10.45
N CYS A 55 -11.41 3.38 9.69
CA CYS A 55 -10.10 3.84 10.12
C CYS A 55 -10.05 5.36 10.23
N VAL A 56 -10.68 6.09 9.29
CA VAL A 56 -10.84 7.56 9.40
C VAL A 56 -11.57 7.92 10.68
N GLU A 57 -12.71 7.31 10.94
CA GLU A 57 -13.50 7.55 12.18
C GLU A 57 -12.74 7.17 13.46
N ALA A 58 -11.85 6.20 13.39
CA ALA A 58 -11.08 5.73 14.54
C ALA A 58 -9.86 6.61 14.86
N GLY A 59 -9.40 7.43 13.91
CA GLY A 59 -8.24 8.31 14.08
C GLY A 59 -6.92 7.70 13.62
N PHE A 60 -6.93 6.91 12.55
CA PHE A 60 -5.72 6.54 11.83
C PHE A 60 -5.10 7.77 11.18
N SER A 61 -3.80 7.71 10.89
CA SER A 61 -3.07 8.79 10.21
C SER A 61 -2.89 8.54 8.73
N SER A 62 -3.08 7.30 8.29
CA SER A 62 -2.90 6.88 6.90
C SER A 62 -3.74 5.64 6.60
N ILE A 63 -4.21 5.51 5.37
CA ILE A 63 -4.96 4.34 4.91
C ILE A 63 -4.52 3.93 3.52
N MET A 64 -4.55 2.62 3.25
CA MET A 64 -4.49 2.06 1.92
C MET A 64 -5.86 1.51 1.52
N PHE A 65 -6.36 1.96 0.39
CA PHE A 65 -7.54 1.40 -0.26
C PHE A 65 -7.13 0.40 -1.32
N ASP A 66 -7.43 -0.87 -1.09
CA ASP A 66 -7.25 -1.92 -2.08
C ASP A 66 -8.49 -2.00 -2.97
N GLY A 67 -8.44 -1.26 -4.07
CA GLY A 67 -9.47 -1.25 -5.11
C GLY A 67 -9.15 -2.13 -6.31
N SER A 68 -8.07 -2.91 -6.26
CA SER A 68 -7.55 -3.69 -7.39
C SER A 68 -8.50 -4.77 -7.91
N HIS A 69 -9.43 -5.23 -7.07
CA HIS A 69 -10.44 -6.23 -7.42
C HIS A 69 -11.72 -5.63 -8.07
N TYR A 70 -11.86 -4.29 -8.11
CA TYR A 70 -12.95 -3.63 -8.81
C TYR A 70 -12.57 -3.31 -10.26
N PRO A 71 -13.55 -3.18 -11.18
CA PRO A 71 -13.30 -2.51 -12.45
C PRO A 71 -12.70 -1.12 -12.23
N ILE A 72 -11.85 -0.68 -13.15
CA ILE A 72 -11.10 0.57 -12.96
C ILE A 72 -12.01 1.79 -12.71
N GLU A 73 -13.17 1.86 -13.36
CA GLU A 73 -14.12 2.95 -13.18
C GLU A 73 -14.66 3.01 -11.74
N GLU A 74 -14.88 1.85 -11.12
CA GLU A 74 -15.32 1.77 -9.73
C GLU A 74 -14.18 2.08 -8.77
N ASN A 75 -12.97 1.58 -9.04
CA ASN A 75 -11.77 1.92 -8.26
C ASN A 75 -11.55 3.44 -8.27
N VAL A 76 -11.58 4.07 -9.44
CA VAL A 76 -11.46 5.53 -9.61
C VAL A 76 -12.54 6.28 -8.82
N ALA A 77 -13.80 5.85 -8.89
CA ALA A 77 -14.90 6.51 -8.19
C ALA A 77 -14.71 6.47 -6.67
N LYS A 78 -14.41 5.29 -6.11
CA LYS A 78 -14.17 5.08 -4.67
C LYS A 78 -12.93 5.81 -4.18
N THR A 79 -11.82 5.74 -4.93
CA THR A 79 -10.56 6.44 -4.59
C THR A 79 -10.78 7.96 -4.57
N LYS A 80 -11.50 8.51 -5.55
CA LYS A 80 -11.81 9.95 -5.62
C LYS A 80 -12.63 10.43 -4.43
N GLU A 81 -13.52 9.60 -3.91
CA GLU A 81 -14.28 9.90 -2.70
C GLU A 81 -13.38 9.88 -1.46
N LEU A 82 -12.55 8.84 -1.32
CA LEU A 82 -11.61 8.72 -0.21
C LEU A 82 -10.58 9.85 -0.19
N VAL A 83 -10.07 10.32 -1.34
CA VAL A 83 -9.16 11.47 -1.41
C VAL A 83 -9.75 12.70 -0.71
N LYS A 84 -11.04 12.99 -0.92
CA LYS A 84 -11.71 14.11 -0.25
C LYS A 84 -11.81 13.91 1.25
N ILE A 85 -12.20 12.69 1.65
CA ILE A 85 -12.38 12.34 3.08
C ILE A 85 -11.05 12.43 3.83
N VAL A 86 -9.97 11.85 3.30
CA VAL A 86 -8.65 11.88 3.96
C VAL A 86 -8.09 13.30 4.03
N ALA A 87 -8.32 14.12 3.01
CA ALA A 87 -7.89 15.53 3.01
C ALA A 87 -8.56 16.33 4.12
N GLU A 88 -9.85 16.12 4.37
CA GLU A 88 -10.60 16.77 5.47
C GLU A 88 -10.07 16.37 6.87
N HIS A 89 -9.43 15.18 6.98
CA HIS A 89 -8.90 14.65 8.24
C HIS A 89 -7.37 14.76 8.37
N GLY A 90 -6.70 15.37 7.37
CA GLY A 90 -5.23 15.49 7.38
C GLY A 90 -4.49 14.15 7.32
N MET A 91 -5.10 13.15 6.69
CA MET A 91 -4.56 11.80 6.52
C MET A 91 -3.97 11.63 5.13
N SER A 92 -3.11 10.62 4.96
CA SER A 92 -2.62 10.19 3.66
C SER A 92 -3.37 8.96 3.13
N LEU A 93 -3.46 8.87 1.80
CA LEU A 93 -4.11 7.80 1.08
C LEU A 93 -3.14 7.10 0.14
N GLU A 94 -3.07 5.78 0.29
CA GLU A 94 -2.49 4.87 -0.69
C GLU A 94 -3.63 4.18 -1.46
N ALA A 95 -3.43 3.95 -2.76
CA ALA A 95 -4.39 3.20 -3.58
C ALA A 95 -3.66 2.15 -4.43
N GLU A 96 -4.36 1.07 -4.79
CA GLU A 96 -3.79 -0.06 -5.52
C GLU A 96 -4.37 -0.19 -6.93
N VAL A 97 -3.49 -0.51 -7.89
CA VAL A 97 -3.81 -0.86 -9.27
C VAL A 97 -3.07 -2.13 -9.67
N GLY A 98 -3.77 -3.03 -10.35
CA GLY A 98 -3.29 -4.38 -10.62
C GLY A 98 -3.28 -5.23 -9.36
N SER A 99 -3.59 -6.51 -9.47
CA SER A 99 -3.67 -7.35 -8.27
C SER A 99 -2.29 -7.78 -7.81
N ILE A 100 -1.99 -7.55 -6.54
CA ILE A 100 -0.85 -8.18 -5.87
C ILE A 100 -1.30 -9.59 -5.50
N GLY A 101 -0.74 -10.59 -6.19
CA GLY A 101 -1.12 -11.98 -5.99
C GLY A 101 -0.62 -12.57 -4.68
N GLY A 102 -0.82 -13.87 -4.51
CA GLY A 102 -0.39 -14.63 -3.33
C GLY A 102 -1.54 -15.15 -2.51
N GLU A 103 -1.26 -15.61 -1.32
CA GLU A 103 -2.28 -16.09 -0.37
C GLU A 103 -2.47 -15.01 0.69
N GLU A 104 -3.56 -14.29 0.58
CA GLU A 104 -3.93 -13.27 1.52
C GLU A 104 -5.41 -13.37 1.88
N ASP A 105 -5.71 -13.44 3.19
CA ASP A 105 -7.06 -13.61 3.74
C ASP A 105 -7.88 -14.76 3.10
N GLY A 106 -7.18 -15.80 2.59
CA GLY A 106 -7.79 -16.96 1.95
C GLY A 106 -8.08 -16.78 0.45
N VAL A 107 -7.62 -15.68 -0.14
CA VAL A 107 -7.63 -15.47 -1.59
C VAL A 107 -6.27 -15.91 -2.14
N VAL A 108 -6.27 -16.87 -3.05
CA VAL A 108 -5.07 -17.34 -3.75
C VAL A 108 -5.13 -16.81 -5.18
N GLY A 109 -4.15 -16.00 -5.56
CA GLY A 109 -4.08 -15.42 -6.90
C GLY A 109 -2.65 -15.31 -7.41
N MET A 110 -2.48 -15.37 -8.72
CA MET A 110 -1.25 -14.93 -9.39
C MET A 110 -1.33 -13.42 -9.53
N GLY A 111 -0.30 -12.68 -9.08
CA GLY A 111 -0.26 -11.23 -9.24
C GLY A 111 -0.32 -10.85 -10.72
N GLU A 112 -1.10 -9.84 -11.03
CA GLU A 112 -1.20 -9.26 -12.36
C GLU A 112 -0.42 -7.95 -12.41
N CYS A 113 0.32 -7.73 -13.50
CA CYS A 113 0.95 -6.44 -13.70
C CYS A 113 -0.12 -5.36 -13.91
N ALA A 114 0.04 -4.24 -13.24
CA ALA A 114 -0.84 -3.10 -13.37
C ALA A 114 -0.76 -2.50 -14.80
N ASP A 115 -1.87 -2.02 -15.30
CA ASP A 115 -1.88 -1.21 -16.52
C ASP A 115 -1.35 0.21 -16.19
N PRO A 116 -0.30 0.69 -16.88
CA PRO A 116 0.26 2.01 -16.61
C PRO A 116 -0.73 3.17 -16.81
N GLN A 117 -1.72 3.03 -17.70
CA GLN A 117 -2.76 4.06 -17.89
C GLN A 117 -3.75 4.07 -16.72
N GLU A 118 -4.13 2.92 -16.20
CA GLU A 118 -4.95 2.83 -14.99
C GLU A 118 -4.21 3.40 -13.78
N CYS A 119 -2.90 3.12 -13.65
CA CYS A 119 -2.04 3.73 -12.63
C CYS A 119 -2.07 5.26 -12.72
N LYS A 120 -1.97 5.81 -13.93
CA LYS A 120 -2.08 7.25 -14.13
C LYS A 120 -3.45 7.80 -13.74
N MET A 121 -4.54 7.11 -14.10
CA MET A 121 -5.90 7.54 -13.73
C MET A 121 -6.06 7.66 -12.21
N ILE A 122 -5.55 6.70 -11.46
CA ILE A 122 -5.60 6.71 -9.99
C ILE A 122 -4.65 7.78 -9.41
N ALA A 123 -3.42 7.89 -9.92
CA ALA A 123 -2.45 8.89 -9.46
C ALA A 123 -2.95 10.33 -9.65
N ASP A 124 -3.62 10.61 -10.76
CA ASP A 124 -4.18 11.94 -11.08
C ASP A 124 -5.33 12.37 -10.15
N LEU A 125 -5.85 11.46 -9.30
CA LEU A 125 -6.88 11.79 -8.32
C LEU A 125 -6.35 12.57 -7.10
N GLY A 126 -5.02 12.58 -6.89
CA GLY A 126 -4.39 13.26 -5.77
C GLY A 126 -4.18 12.37 -4.55
N ILE A 127 -3.93 11.08 -4.76
CA ILE A 127 -3.46 10.16 -3.73
C ILE A 127 -2.00 10.50 -3.34
N ASP A 128 -1.54 10.01 -2.20
CA ASP A 128 -0.17 10.25 -1.71
C ASP A 128 0.81 9.16 -2.13
N PHE A 129 0.33 7.92 -2.28
CA PHE A 129 1.12 6.74 -2.63
C PHE A 129 0.34 5.83 -3.57
N LEU A 130 1.06 5.19 -4.50
CA LEU A 130 0.49 4.23 -5.43
C LEU A 130 1.13 2.86 -5.24
N ALA A 131 0.35 1.87 -4.86
CA ALA A 131 0.72 0.46 -4.94
C ALA A 131 0.39 -0.07 -6.33
N ALA A 132 1.37 -0.63 -7.01
CA ALA A 132 1.19 -1.17 -8.35
C ALA A 132 1.66 -2.61 -8.44
N GLY A 133 0.84 -3.50 -8.96
CA GLY A 133 1.24 -4.85 -9.29
C GLY A 133 2.30 -4.85 -10.38
N ILE A 134 3.48 -5.41 -10.10
CA ILE A 134 4.58 -5.58 -11.06
C ILE A 134 5.06 -7.03 -11.09
N GLY A 135 4.17 -7.99 -10.81
CA GLY A 135 4.48 -9.40 -10.65
C GLY A 135 4.90 -9.82 -9.25
N ASN A 136 4.81 -8.91 -8.29
CA ASN A 136 4.98 -9.17 -6.86
C ASN A 136 3.76 -9.91 -6.30
N ILE A 137 4.00 -10.75 -5.28
CA ILE A 137 2.95 -11.50 -4.58
C ILE A 137 3.18 -11.49 -3.08
N HIS A 138 2.10 -11.64 -2.34
CA HIS A 138 2.17 -11.90 -0.90
C HIS A 138 2.48 -13.38 -0.63
N GLY A 139 3.30 -13.64 0.39
CA GLY A 139 3.64 -15.00 0.80
C GLY A 139 4.78 -15.63 0.01
N LYS A 140 4.66 -16.92 -0.26
CA LYS A 140 5.76 -17.69 -0.87
C LYS A 140 5.71 -17.61 -2.39
N TYR A 141 6.78 -17.12 -2.99
CA TYR A 141 6.93 -17.12 -4.44
C TYR A 141 7.00 -18.53 -5.02
N PRO A 142 6.23 -18.86 -6.06
CA PRO A 142 6.27 -20.18 -6.69
C PRO A 142 7.58 -20.37 -7.47
N ALA A 143 7.99 -21.63 -7.66
CA ALA A 143 9.24 -21.95 -8.34
C ALA A 143 9.29 -21.48 -9.81
N ASN A 144 8.14 -21.27 -10.43
CA ASN A 144 8.00 -20.76 -11.80
C ASN A 144 7.76 -19.25 -11.88
N TRP A 145 7.95 -18.52 -10.78
CA TRP A 145 7.85 -17.08 -10.77
C TRP A 145 8.90 -16.44 -11.69
N LYS A 146 8.47 -15.51 -12.51
CA LYS A 146 9.32 -14.89 -13.56
C LYS A 146 10.13 -13.68 -13.08
N GLY A 147 9.97 -13.28 -11.83
CA GLY A 147 10.55 -12.06 -11.31
C GLY A 147 9.62 -10.85 -11.41
N LEU A 148 10.11 -9.71 -10.94
CA LEU A 148 9.42 -8.43 -11.05
C LEU A 148 9.50 -7.90 -12.48
N SER A 149 8.43 -7.26 -12.95
CA SER A 149 8.40 -6.58 -14.24
C SER A 149 8.93 -5.14 -14.11
N PHE A 150 10.22 -4.96 -14.32
CA PHE A 150 10.84 -3.62 -14.36
C PHE A 150 10.37 -2.80 -15.57
N GLU A 151 9.96 -3.46 -16.65
CA GLU A 151 9.36 -2.79 -17.81
C GLU A 151 8.03 -2.12 -17.44
N THR A 152 7.16 -2.83 -16.71
CA THR A 152 5.91 -2.27 -16.19
C THR A 152 6.19 -1.12 -15.21
N LEU A 153 7.15 -1.30 -14.30
CA LEU A 153 7.54 -0.26 -13.34
C LEU A 153 8.00 1.03 -14.05
N ASP A 154 8.88 0.90 -15.04
CA ASP A 154 9.38 2.03 -15.83
C ASP A 154 8.25 2.74 -16.62
N ALA A 155 7.34 1.98 -17.18
CA ALA A 155 6.16 2.53 -17.88
C ALA A 155 5.24 3.30 -16.91
N ILE A 156 5.01 2.77 -15.70
CA ILE A 156 4.22 3.45 -14.66
C ILE A 156 4.92 4.75 -14.24
N GLN A 157 6.22 4.71 -13.91
CA GLN A 157 6.96 5.90 -13.50
C GLN A 157 6.95 7.01 -14.56
N LYS A 158 7.06 6.65 -15.84
CA LYS A 158 6.98 7.63 -16.95
C LYS A 158 5.64 8.36 -17.02
N LEU A 159 4.55 7.70 -16.66
CA LEU A 159 3.22 8.28 -16.71
C LEU A 159 2.83 9.00 -15.42
N THR A 160 3.26 8.49 -14.28
CA THR A 160 2.88 9.02 -12.94
C THR A 160 3.89 10.04 -12.40
N GLY A 161 5.07 10.17 -13.04
CA GLY A 161 6.08 11.16 -12.67
C GLY A 161 6.65 10.94 -11.27
N GLU A 162 6.50 11.92 -10.39
CA GLU A 162 7.04 11.94 -9.03
C GLU A 162 6.16 11.18 -8.00
N MET A 163 5.10 10.47 -8.44
CA MET A 163 4.24 9.71 -7.54
C MET A 163 5.06 8.66 -6.79
N PRO A 164 5.05 8.68 -5.45
CA PRO A 164 5.70 7.64 -4.66
C PRO A 164 5.05 6.28 -4.90
N LEU A 165 5.87 5.27 -5.24
CA LEU A 165 5.41 3.91 -5.47
C LEU A 165 5.68 3.03 -4.26
N VAL A 166 4.74 2.15 -3.93
CA VAL A 166 4.84 1.19 -2.82
C VAL A 166 4.95 -0.22 -3.36
N LEU A 167 5.94 -0.98 -2.88
CA LEU A 167 6.10 -2.39 -3.20
C LEU A 167 5.55 -3.24 -2.06
N HIS A 168 4.45 -3.93 -2.32
CA HIS A 168 3.93 -4.97 -1.44
C HIS A 168 4.53 -6.34 -1.75
N GLY A 169 4.44 -7.29 -0.80
CA GLY A 169 4.90 -8.66 -1.01
C GLY A 169 6.41 -8.82 -1.13
N GLY A 170 7.21 -7.94 -0.53
CA GLY A 170 8.67 -7.92 -0.67
C GLY A 170 9.41 -9.14 -0.12
N THR A 171 8.78 -9.93 0.76
CA THR A 171 9.42 -11.11 1.38
C THR A 171 9.63 -12.22 0.36
N GLY A 172 10.88 -12.60 0.14
CA GLY A 172 11.25 -13.68 -0.81
C GLY A 172 11.65 -13.19 -2.20
N ILE A 173 11.59 -11.89 -2.47
CA ILE A 173 12.20 -11.31 -3.67
C ILE A 173 13.73 -11.39 -3.52
N PRO A 174 14.46 -11.85 -4.56
CA PRO A 174 15.92 -11.89 -4.55
C PRO A 174 16.55 -10.50 -4.27
N ALA A 175 17.62 -10.47 -3.50
CA ALA A 175 18.27 -9.23 -3.07
C ALA A 175 18.76 -8.35 -4.23
N ASP A 176 19.18 -8.96 -5.32
CA ASP A 176 19.60 -8.26 -6.55
C ASP A 176 18.43 -7.52 -7.20
N MET A 177 17.23 -8.08 -7.21
CA MET A 177 16.03 -7.39 -7.70
C MET A 177 15.62 -6.25 -6.78
N ILE A 178 15.70 -6.46 -5.45
CA ILE A 178 15.45 -5.39 -4.48
C ILE A 178 16.47 -4.25 -4.68
N CYS A 179 17.75 -4.58 -4.86
CA CYS A 179 18.76 -3.56 -5.14
C CYS A 179 18.45 -2.74 -6.41
N LEU A 180 17.94 -3.38 -7.47
CA LEU A 180 17.55 -2.68 -8.69
C LEU A 180 16.42 -1.67 -8.47
N LEU A 181 15.45 -1.97 -7.59
CA LEU A 181 14.38 -1.03 -7.23
C LEU A 181 14.93 0.24 -6.57
N TYR A 182 15.97 0.12 -5.73
CA TYR A 182 16.57 1.24 -5.02
C TYR A 182 17.67 1.95 -5.81
N THR A 183 18.31 1.29 -6.77
CA THR A 183 19.41 1.86 -7.57
C THR A 183 18.95 2.41 -8.91
N SER A 184 17.71 2.17 -9.32
CA SER A 184 17.08 2.92 -10.39
C SER A 184 17.05 4.39 -9.96
N PRO A 185 17.75 5.32 -10.64
CA PRO A 185 17.95 6.67 -10.12
C PRO A 185 16.59 7.37 -9.99
N SER A 186 16.06 7.39 -8.77
CA SER A 186 15.01 8.33 -8.44
C SER A 186 15.55 9.74 -8.65
N PRO A 187 14.78 10.66 -9.23
CA PRO A 187 15.19 12.08 -9.31
C PRO A 187 15.62 12.66 -7.95
N ARG A 188 15.15 12.06 -6.83
CA ARG A 188 15.54 12.46 -5.47
C ARG A 188 16.93 11.99 -5.04
N ASP A 189 17.50 10.95 -5.67
CA ASP A 189 18.83 10.43 -5.35
C ASP A 189 19.98 11.27 -5.96
N ARG A 190 19.65 12.33 -6.68
CA ARG A 190 20.64 13.25 -7.29
C ARG A 190 21.05 14.42 -6.40
N SER A 191 20.59 14.46 -5.15
CA SER A 191 20.95 15.52 -4.20
C SER A 191 21.91 15.01 -3.11
N VAL A 192 23.11 14.64 -3.51
CA VAL A 192 24.29 14.60 -2.62
C VAL A 192 25.44 15.27 -3.35
#